data_50ba056f0889d2e515b5e5a6d64189fb
#
_entry.id   50ba056f0889d2e515b5e5a6d64189fb
#
_cell.length_a   1.000
_cell.length_b   1.000
_cell.length_c   1.000
_cell.angle_alpha   90.00
_cell.angle_beta   90.00
_cell.angle_gamma   90.00
#
_symmetry.space_group_name_H-M   'P 1'
#
loop_
_entity.id
_entity.type
_entity.pdbx_description
1 polymer ?
#
loop_
_entity_poly.entity_id
_entity_poly.type
_entity_poly.pdbx_seq_one_letter_code
_entity_poly.pdbx_strand_id
1 'polypeptide(L)'
;MKNPLVILLVALCLGAPLSLKAQYVYIPEDVHFKAPKVPEFIEFAGQTWRFDRPDLYERMDRELITFTYSHTNSTLMLKRAKKIFAQVEPVLRQQGVPDDLKYLMAIESNLDPKALSAAGAAGLWQFMRATGQSYGLEVATEVDERYNIEKATVAACKYLKEAYAKYGDWMTVAASYNAGQGGITKRLSDQRQKRATDLFLPTETSRYMFRILTAKYFFEHPEAFGFHLEEDEIYPYLPPRETVSVSGPIPNLTDFAEEHGTTYLHLKEANLWLRSDKLTNKAGKTYKIIIPTTKF
;
A
#
# COMPACT_ATOMS: atom_id res chain seq x y z
N MET A 1 -20.49 -32.42 -29.51
CA MET A 1 -19.15 -32.69 -30.01
C MET A 1 -18.69 -31.48 -30.79
N LYS A 2 -17.87 -30.61 -30.21
CA LYS A 2 -17.24 -29.48 -30.91
C LYS A 2 -15.75 -29.57 -30.64
N ASN A 3 -14.99 -29.78 -31.76
CA ASN A 3 -13.54 -29.91 -31.74
C ASN A 3 -12.87 -28.57 -31.40
N PRO A 4 -11.83 -28.55 -30.57
CA PRO A 4 -10.99 -27.38 -30.42
C PRO A 4 -10.08 -27.22 -31.64
N LEU A 5 -9.99 -26.00 -32.15
CA LEU A 5 -9.14 -25.61 -33.26
C LEU A 5 -7.69 -25.53 -32.77
N VAL A 6 -6.86 -26.48 -33.21
CA VAL A 6 -5.41 -26.45 -32.96
C VAL A 6 -4.76 -25.60 -34.05
N ILE A 7 -4.23 -24.43 -33.71
CA ILE A 7 -3.39 -23.64 -34.62
C ILE A 7 -1.96 -24.15 -34.50
N LEU A 8 -1.52 -24.87 -35.55
CA LEU A 8 -0.16 -25.37 -35.72
C LEU A 8 0.66 -24.30 -36.46
N LEU A 9 1.55 -23.60 -35.78
CA LEU A 9 2.56 -22.73 -36.39
C LEU A 9 3.78 -23.58 -36.74
N VAL A 10 3.98 -23.88 -38.02
CA VAL A 10 5.18 -24.55 -38.54
C VAL A 10 6.20 -23.48 -38.92
N ALA A 11 7.27 -23.34 -38.14
CA ALA A 11 8.46 -22.62 -38.56
C ALA A 11 9.48 -23.59 -39.10
N LEU A 12 9.76 -23.51 -40.41
CA LEU A 12 10.85 -24.28 -41.08
C LEU A 12 12.14 -23.49 -40.79
N CYS A 13 13.03 -24.04 -39.97
CA CYS A 13 14.45 -23.69 -39.95
C CYS A 13 15.28 -24.95 -40.09
N LEU A 14 16.12 -24.95 -41.13
CA LEU A 14 17.04 -26.02 -41.48
C LEU A 14 18.13 -26.22 -40.40
N GLY A 15 18.25 -27.45 -39.88
CA GLY A 15 19.51 -28.05 -39.48
C GLY A 15 19.94 -27.92 -38.02
N ALA A 16 19.12 -28.32 -37.04
CA ALA A 16 19.55 -28.96 -35.77
C ALA A 16 18.30 -29.51 -35.06
N PRO A 17 18.31 -30.66 -34.38
CA PRO A 17 17.17 -31.11 -33.59
C PRO A 17 17.13 -30.30 -32.27
N LEU A 18 16.54 -29.12 -32.34
CA LEU A 18 16.08 -28.41 -31.13
C LEU A 18 14.87 -29.18 -30.61
N SER A 19 15.09 -30.00 -29.59
CA SER A 19 14.02 -30.58 -28.79
C SER A 19 13.28 -29.43 -28.07
N LEU A 20 12.36 -28.77 -28.74
CA LEU A 20 11.39 -27.88 -28.11
C LEU A 20 10.48 -28.77 -27.26
N LYS A 21 10.82 -28.89 -25.97
CA LYS A 21 9.83 -29.32 -24.98
C LYS A 21 8.77 -28.22 -24.93
N ALA A 22 7.67 -28.44 -25.63
CA ALA A 22 6.48 -27.61 -25.44
C ALA A 22 6.07 -27.76 -23.95
N GLN A 23 6.33 -26.74 -23.17
CA GLN A 23 5.83 -26.67 -21.81
C GLN A 23 4.34 -26.33 -21.94
N TYR A 24 3.50 -27.36 -21.81
CA TYR A 24 2.06 -27.13 -21.74
C TYR A 24 1.78 -26.36 -20.48
N VAL A 25 1.45 -25.07 -20.60
CA VAL A 25 0.82 -24.34 -19.52
C VAL A 25 -0.60 -24.87 -19.40
N TYR A 26 -0.85 -25.69 -18.39
CA TYR A 26 -2.20 -26.13 -18.04
C TYR A 26 -2.96 -24.91 -17.56
N ILE A 27 -3.83 -24.36 -18.39
CA ILE A 27 -4.83 -23.37 -17.98
C ILE A 27 -6.04 -24.20 -17.53
N PRO A 28 -6.38 -24.20 -16.24
CA PRO A 28 -7.59 -24.87 -15.77
C PRO A 28 -8.80 -24.32 -16.56
N GLU A 29 -9.62 -25.17 -17.13
CA GLU A 29 -10.78 -24.77 -17.95
C GLU A 29 -11.83 -23.95 -17.17
N ASP A 30 -11.74 -23.87 -15.84
CA ASP A 30 -12.74 -23.27 -14.96
C ASP A 30 -12.17 -22.29 -13.93
N VAL A 31 -11.31 -21.35 -14.32
CA VAL A 31 -10.99 -20.22 -13.43
C VAL A 31 -12.12 -19.21 -13.49
N HIS A 32 -13.18 -19.47 -12.75
CA HIS A 32 -14.28 -18.51 -12.55
C HIS A 32 -13.93 -17.58 -11.39
N PHE A 33 -13.44 -16.39 -11.69
CA PHE A 33 -13.35 -15.33 -10.68
C PHE A 33 -14.76 -14.90 -10.30
N LYS A 34 -15.14 -15.16 -9.07
CA LYS A 34 -16.41 -14.73 -8.50
C LYS A 34 -16.12 -13.95 -7.24
N ALA A 35 -16.68 -12.74 -7.16
CA ALA A 35 -16.60 -11.97 -5.93
C ALA A 35 -17.18 -12.78 -4.75
N PRO A 36 -16.54 -12.75 -3.57
CA PRO A 36 -17.08 -13.40 -2.38
C PRO A 36 -18.42 -12.76 -2.00
N LYS A 37 -19.24 -13.51 -1.29
CA LYS A 37 -20.45 -12.94 -0.67
C LYS A 37 -20.04 -11.91 0.38
N VAL A 38 -20.87 -10.89 0.55
CA VAL A 38 -20.69 -9.94 1.67
C VAL A 38 -20.69 -10.71 2.98
N PRO A 39 -19.65 -10.62 3.81
CA PRO A 39 -19.63 -11.27 5.11
C PRO A 39 -20.70 -10.67 6.03
N GLU A 40 -21.15 -11.41 7.03
CA GLU A 40 -22.11 -10.89 8.01
C GLU A 40 -21.57 -9.67 8.76
N PHE A 41 -20.28 -9.74 9.10
CA PHE A 41 -19.57 -8.64 9.76
C PHE A 41 -18.06 -8.69 9.46
N ILE A 42 -17.40 -7.58 9.72
CA ILE A 42 -15.92 -7.45 9.75
C ILE A 42 -15.53 -6.75 11.05
N GLU A 43 -14.59 -7.35 11.78
CA GLU A 43 -13.92 -6.66 12.89
C GLU A 43 -12.87 -5.71 12.32
N PHE A 44 -12.90 -4.43 12.72
CA PHE A 44 -11.92 -3.45 12.28
C PHE A 44 -11.59 -2.47 13.41
N ALA A 45 -10.32 -2.42 13.79
CA ALA A 45 -9.81 -1.54 14.84
C ALA A 45 -10.59 -1.63 16.17
N GLY A 46 -10.98 -2.86 16.55
CA GLY A 46 -11.75 -3.14 17.77
C GLY A 46 -13.25 -2.83 17.67
N GLN A 47 -13.77 -2.61 16.48
CA GLN A 47 -15.20 -2.36 16.23
C GLN A 47 -15.75 -3.38 15.25
N THR A 48 -16.97 -3.88 15.54
CA THR A 48 -17.72 -4.80 14.68
C THR A 48 -18.54 -4.02 13.65
N TRP A 49 -18.28 -4.25 12.37
CA TRP A 49 -18.99 -3.64 11.24
C TRP A 49 -19.93 -4.67 10.62
N ARG A 50 -21.26 -4.49 10.82
CA ARG A 50 -22.30 -5.37 10.28
C ARG A 50 -22.86 -4.80 8.98
N PHE A 51 -23.24 -5.71 8.07
CA PHE A 51 -23.80 -5.37 6.76
C PHE A 51 -25.26 -5.79 6.64
N ASP A 52 -26.02 -5.65 7.73
CA ASP A 52 -27.43 -5.95 7.84
C ASP A 52 -28.36 -4.83 7.31
N ARG A 53 -27.81 -3.65 7.03
CA ARG A 53 -28.53 -2.57 6.34
C ARG A 53 -28.31 -2.70 4.83
N PRO A 54 -29.37 -2.58 3.99
CA PRO A 54 -29.23 -2.74 2.52
C PRO A 54 -28.20 -1.82 1.89
N ASP A 55 -28.11 -0.55 2.33
CA ASP A 55 -27.15 0.41 1.84
C ASP A 55 -25.69 0.06 2.18
N LEU A 56 -25.43 -0.48 3.38
CA LEU A 56 -24.10 -0.93 3.79
C LEU A 56 -23.72 -2.21 3.06
N TYR A 57 -24.69 -3.13 2.86
CA TYR A 57 -24.48 -4.35 2.09
C TYR A 57 -24.08 -4.03 0.64
N GLU A 58 -24.85 -3.20 -0.06
CA GLU A 58 -24.58 -2.83 -1.45
C GLU A 58 -23.23 -2.12 -1.60
N ARG A 59 -22.86 -1.23 -0.67
CA ARG A 59 -21.58 -0.54 -0.67
C ARG A 59 -20.41 -1.52 -0.46
N MET A 60 -20.57 -2.51 0.42
CA MET A 60 -19.56 -3.54 0.65
C MET A 60 -19.42 -4.47 -0.57
N ASP A 61 -20.54 -4.96 -1.11
CA ASP A 61 -20.58 -5.85 -2.29
C ASP A 61 -19.85 -5.23 -3.47
N ARG A 62 -20.09 -3.94 -3.74
CA ARG A 62 -19.40 -3.21 -4.80
C ARG A 62 -17.88 -3.23 -4.66
N GLU A 63 -17.35 -3.06 -3.44
CA GLU A 63 -15.91 -3.04 -3.26
C GLU A 63 -15.31 -4.47 -3.29
N LEU A 64 -16.03 -5.48 -2.84
CA LEU A 64 -15.65 -6.89 -3.04
C LEU A 64 -15.50 -7.23 -4.53
N ILE A 65 -16.48 -6.82 -5.35
CA ILE A 65 -16.44 -6.96 -6.81
C ILE A 65 -15.20 -6.21 -7.36
N THR A 66 -14.98 -4.97 -6.92
CA THR A 66 -13.85 -4.16 -7.40
C THR A 66 -12.51 -4.84 -7.13
N PHE A 67 -12.27 -5.37 -5.92
CA PHE A 67 -11.04 -6.06 -5.58
C PHE A 67 -10.87 -7.37 -6.37
N THR A 68 -11.95 -8.12 -6.57
CA THR A 68 -11.92 -9.37 -7.33
C THR A 68 -11.46 -9.15 -8.77
N TYR A 69 -11.96 -8.10 -9.43
CA TYR A 69 -11.68 -7.87 -10.85
C TYR A 69 -10.52 -6.89 -11.11
N SER A 70 -9.90 -6.32 -10.07
CA SER A 70 -8.69 -5.51 -10.18
C SER A 70 -7.41 -6.35 -10.13
N HIS A 71 -7.31 -7.39 -10.94
CA HIS A 71 -6.31 -8.46 -10.84
C HIS A 71 -4.88 -7.94 -10.64
N THR A 72 -4.43 -7.00 -11.45
CA THR A 72 -3.07 -6.45 -11.35
C THR A 72 -2.82 -5.80 -9.99
N ASN A 73 -3.71 -4.92 -9.54
CA ASN A 73 -3.53 -4.22 -8.27
C ASN A 73 -3.65 -5.18 -7.09
N SER A 74 -4.64 -6.06 -7.10
CA SER A 74 -4.88 -7.05 -6.05
C SER A 74 -3.71 -8.03 -5.91
N THR A 75 -3.22 -8.59 -7.03
CA THR A 75 -2.04 -9.47 -7.02
C THR A 75 -0.79 -8.76 -6.49
N LEU A 76 -0.51 -7.52 -6.98
CA LEU A 76 0.67 -6.78 -6.52
C LEU A 76 0.58 -6.40 -5.05
N MET A 77 -0.61 -6.07 -4.54
CA MET A 77 -0.80 -5.81 -3.11
C MET A 77 -0.48 -7.05 -2.28
N LEU A 78 -0.98 -8.23 -2.63
CA LEU A 78 -0.67 -9.48 -1.93
C LEU A 78 0.83 -9.77 -1.95
N LYS A 79 1.48 -9.67 -3.11
CA LYS A 79 2.92 -9.92 -3.24
C LYS A 79 3.77 -8.94 -2.42
N ARG A 80 3.36 -7.69 -2.28
CA ARG A 80 4.07 -6.63 -1.54
C ARG A 80 3.81 -6.67 -0.04
N ALA A 81 2.69 -7.26 0.40
CA ALA A 81 2.19 -7.17 1.78
C ALA A 81 3.24 -7.58 2.82
N LYS A 82 3.83 -8.76 2.70
CA LYS A 82 4.83 -9.28 3.65
C LYS A 82 5.98 -8.29 3.85
N LYS A 83 6.52 -7.76 2.74
CA LYS A 83 7.63 -6.80 2.77
C LYS A 83 7.27 -5.47 3.42
N ILE A 84 6.07 -4.95 3.15
CA ILE A 84 5.66 -3.62 3.61
C ILE A 84 5.11 -3.69 5.03
N PHE A 85 4.26 -4.65 5.35
CA PHE A 85 3.67 -4.79 6.67
C PHE A 85 4.72 -5.08 7.75
N ALA A 86 5.76 -5.86 7.44
CA ALA A 86 6.88 -6.08 8.36
C ALA A 86 7.57 -4.78 8.83
N GLN A 87 7.50 -3.70 8.03
CA GLN A 87 8.08 -2.40 8.36
C GLN A 87 7.08 -1.46 9.04
N VAL A 88 5.80 -1.56 8.69
CA VAL A 88 4.74 -0.63 9.13
C VAL A 88 4.12 -1.05 10.47
N GLU A 89 3.81 -2.32 10.65
CA GLU A 89 3.14 -2.83 11.85
C GLU A 89 3.89 -2.56 13.16
N PRO A 90 5.23 -2.72 13.26
CA PRO A 90 5.95 -2.37 14.47
C PRO A 90 5.79 -0.89 14.85
N VAL A 91 5.75 0.00 13.85
CA VAL A 91 5.57 1.45 14.05
C VAL A 91 4.15 1.75 14.53
N LEU A 92 3.11 1.16 13.90
CA LEU A 92 1.71 1.30 14.34
C LEU A 92 1.56 0.89 15.81
N ARG A 93 2.08 -0.29 16.19
CA ARG A 93 2.03 -0.78 17.57
C ARG A 93 2.77 0.14 18.54
N GLN A 94 3.98 0.58 18.19
CA GLN A 94 4.76 1.52 19.02
C GLN A 94 4.04 2.84 19.22
N GLN A 95 3.32 3.31 18.22
CA GLN A 95 2.56 4.55 18.27
C GLN A 95 1.17 4.39 18.91
N GLY A 96 0.75 3.18 19.27
CA GLY A 96 -0.58 2.90 19.84
C GLY A 96 -1.73 3.12 18.86
N VAL A 97 -1.49 2.88 17.58
CA VAL A 97 -2.52 2.90 16.51
C VAL A 97 -2.87 1.45 16.16
N PRO A 98 -4.16 1.10 16.02
CA PRO A 98 -4.56 -0.26 15.65
C PRO A 98 -3.90 -0.73 14.35
N ASP A 99 -3.43 -1.98 14.34
CA ASP A 99 -2.75 -2.59 13.19
C ASP A 99 -3.62 -2.57 11.91
N ASP A 100 -4.93 -2.61 12.06
CA ASP A 100 -5.88 -2.56 10.93
C ASP A 100 -5.78 -1.28 10.09
N LEU A 101 -5.19 -0.19 10.64
CA LEU A 101 -4.98 1.05 9.87
C LEU A 101 -3.92 0.87 8.76
N LYS A 102 -3.18 -0.24 8.73
CA LYS A 102 -2.34 -0.64 7.59
C LYS A 102 -3.16 -0.83 6.30
N TYR A 103 -4.42 -1.23 6.42
CA TYR A 103 -5.29 -1.41 5.25
C TYR A 103 -5.73 -0.07 4.64
N LEU A 104 -5.79 1.01 5.44
CA LEU A 104 -5.93 2.36 4.91
C LEU A 104 -4.71 2.71 4.03
N MET A 105 -3.50 2.49 4.52
CA MET A 105 -2.27 2.70 3.75
C MET A 105 -2.26 1.83 2.48
N ALA A 106 -2.72 0.59 2.57
CA ALA A 106 -2.75 -0.33 1.44
C ALA A 106 -3.61 0.20 0.29
N ILE A 107 -4.78 0.76 0.57
CA ILE A 107 -5.66 1.32 -0.47
C ILE A 107 -5.19 2.66 -1.02
N GLU A 108 -4.37 3.41 -0.29
CA GLU A 108 -3.80 4.69 -0.72
C GLU A 108 -2.77 4.50 -1.84
N SER A 109 -1.95 3.48 -1.74
CA SER A 109 -0.77 3.31 -2.60
C SER A 109 -0.71 1.96 -3.35
N ASN A 110 -1.66 1.06 -3.15
CA ASN A 110 -1.54 -0.35 -3.54
C ASN A 110 -0.23 -0.99 -3.02
N LEU A 111 0.20 -0.58 -1.81
CA LEU A 111 1.47 -0.95 -1.19
C LEU A 111 2.70 -0.65 -2.07
N ASP A 112 2.62 0.36 -2.94
CA ASP A 112 3.76 0.84 -3.73
C ASP A 112 4.48 1.97 -2.98
N PRO A 113 5.70 1.75 -2.46
CA PRO A 113 6.44 2.79 -1.75
C PRO A 113 6.88 3.94 -2.65
N LYS A 114 6.82 3.77 -3.98
CA LYS A 114 7.12 4.79 -4.98
C LYS A 114 5.91 5.58 -5.45
N ALA A 115 4.71 5.29 -4.93
CA ALA A 115 3.46 5.87 -5.40
C ALA A 115 3.51 7.41 -5.37
N LEU A 116 3.09 8.01 -6.47
CA LEU A 116 2.93 9.45 -6.66
C LEU A 116 1.64 9.70 -7.43
N SER A 117 0.69 10.40 -6.81
CA SER A 117 -0.56 10.74 -7.48
C SER A 117 -0.40 11.95 -8.40
N ALA A 118 -1.33 12.13 -9.35
CA ALA A 118 -1.39 13.31 -10.21
C ALA A 118 -1.51 14.63 -9.41
N ALA A 119 -2.11 14.59 -8.22
CA ALA A 119 -2.21 15.72 -7.32
C ALA A 119 -0.94 15.97 -6.47
N GLY A 120 0.06 15.09 -6.56
CA GLY A 120 1.32 15.21 -5.83
C GLY A 120 1.31 14.59 -4.42
N ALA A 121 0.33 13.77 -4.09
CA ALA A 121 0.39 12.91 -2.91
C ALA A 121 1.44 11.81 -3.11
N ALA A 122 2.23 11.47 -2.08
CA ALA A 122 3.42 10.65 -2.27
C ALA A 122 3.63 9.60 -1.18
N GLY A 123 4.26 8.48 -1.57
CA GLY A 123 4.65 7.36 -0.73
C GLY A 123 3.49 6.49 -0.29
N LEU A 124 3.74 5.55 0.63
CA LEU A 124 2.75 4.57 1.08
C LEU A 124 1.47 5.22 1.66
N TRP A 125 1.62 6.31 2.39
CA TRP A 125 0.55 7.02 3.07
C TRP A 125 -0.08 8.15 2.25
N GLN A 126 0.38 8.37 1.02
CA GLN A 126 -0.12 9.39 0.09
C GLN A 126 -0.27 10.79 0.72
N PHE A 127 0.73 11.21 1.50
CA PHE A 127 0.73 12.57 2.04
C PHE A 127 0.87 13.62 0.94
N MET A 128 0.00 14.63 0.98
CA MET A 128 0.27 15.89 0.27
C MET A 128 1.47 16.60 0.93
N ARG A 129 2.23 17.38 0.15
CA ARG A 129 3.42 18.09 0.64
C ARG A 129 3.14 18.87 1.92
N ALA A 130 2.15 19.76 1.91
CA ALA A 130 1.83 20.60 3.05
C ALA A 130 1.41 19.79 4.28
N THR A 131 0.59 18.75 4.10
CA THR A 131 0.17 17.86 5.18
C THR A 131 1.36 17.08 5.74
N GLY A 132 2.22 16.51 4.90
CA GLY A 132 3.43 15.82 5.36
C GLY A 132 4.31 16.73 6.23
N GLN A 133 4.53 17.97 5.79
CA GLN A 133 5.31 18.96 6.53
C GLN A 133 4.66 19.34 7.88
N SER A 134 3.33 19.50 7.94
CA SER A 134 2.64 19.82 9.20
C SER A 134 2.72 18.69 10.23
N TYR A 135 2.92 17.44 9.80
CA TYR A 135 3.16 16.30 10.69
C TYR A 135 4.65 15.95 10.86
N GLY A 136 5.56 16.86 10.43
CA GLY A 136 6.99 16.81 10.73
C GLY A 136 7.86 16.11 9.69
N LEU A 137 7.34 15.84 8.50
CA LEU A 137 8.14 15.28 7.40
C LEU A 137 8.92 16.38 6.67
N GLU A 138 10.18 16.13 6.39
CA GLU A 138 10.96 16.96 5.49
C GLU A 138 10.56 16.69 4.04
N VAL A 139 10.20 17.75 3.31
CA VAL A 139 9.85 17.66 1.89
C VAL A 139 10.54 18.78 1.13
N ALA A 140 11.74 18.45 0.62
CA ALA A 140 12.65 19.34 -0.08
C ALA A 140 13.11 18.70 -1.40
N THR A 141 14.02 19.36 -2.12
CA THR A 141 14.53 18.86 -3.42
C THR A 141 15.36 17.59 -3.27
N GLU A 142 16.25 17.53 -2.26
CA GLU A 142 17.14 16.38 -2.05
C GLU A 142 16.54 15.31 -1.15
N VAL A 143 15.57 15.70 -0.28
CA VAL A 143 14.95 14.86 0.72
C VAL A 143 13.43 14.98 0.62
N ASP A 144 12.75 13.84 0.54
CA ASP A 144 11.29 13.76 0.65
C ASP A 144 10.91 12.58 1.55
N GLU A 145 10.70 12.87 2.83
CA GLU A 145 10.41 11.86 3.84
C GLU A 145 9.03 11.23 3.74
N ARG A 146 8.18 11.68 2.83
CA ARG A 146 6.93 10.99 2.49
C ARG A 146 7.20 9.60 1.91
N TYR A 147 8.38 9.39 1.33
CA TYR A 147 8.87 8.10 0.83
C TYR A 147 9.69 7.30 1.87
N ASN A 148 9.90 7.84 3.06
CA ASN A 148 10.53 7.11 4.16
C ASN A 148 9.45 6.35 4.93
N ILE A 149 9.45 5.02 4.86
CA ILE A 149 8.37 4.17 5.39
C ILE A 149 8.16 4.43 6.89
N GLU A 150 9.23 4.42 7.68
CA GLU A 150 9.15 4.63 9.14
C GLU A 150 8.63 6.02 9.49
N LYS A 151 9.27 7.08 8.95
CA LYS A 151 8.89 8.46 9.26
C LYS A 151 7.49 8.82 8.77
N ALA A 152 7.13 8.39 7.56
CA ALA A 152 5.78 8.59 7.02
C ALA A 152 4.73 7.86 7.86
N THR A 153 5.03 6.65 8.36
CA THR A 153 4.11 5.92 9.25
C THR A 153 3.95 6.63 10.60
N VAL A 154 5.04 7.14 11.18
CA VAL A 154 4.95 7.97 12.41
C VAL A 154 4.09 9.22 12.19
N ALA A 155 4.26 9.91 11.06
CA ALA A 155 3.45 11.07 10.70
C ALA A 155 1.96 10.71 10.53
N ALA A 156 1.68 9.58 9.86
CA ALA A 156 0.33 9.07 9.71
C ALA A 156 -0.32 8.72 11.06
N CYS A 157 0.43 8.09 11.96
CA CYS A 157 -0.06 7.81 13.32
C CYS A 157 -0.43 9.07 14.09
N LYS A 158 0.33 10.17 13.95
CA LYS A 158 -0.03 11.45 14.56
C LYS A 158 -1.35 11.98 14.03
N TYR A 159 -1.51 12.01 12.69
CA TYR A 159 -2.77 12.41 12.05
C TYR A 159 -3.95 11.56 12.53
N LEU A 160 -3.79 10.23 12.50
CA LEU A 160 -4.84 9.27 12.86
C LEU A 160 -5.26 9.42 14.33
N LYS A 161 -4.32 9.61 15.24
CA LYS A 161 -4.62 9.84 16.67
C LYS A 161 -5.31 11.18 16.92
N GLU A 162 -4.87 12.24 16.26
CA GLU A 162 -5.53 13.55 16.33
C GLU A 162 -6.98 13.47 15.84
N ALA A 163 -7.20 12.83 14.69
CA ALA A 163 -8.54 12.62 14.15
C ALA A 163 -9.39 11.72 15.06
N TYR A 164 -8.80 10.67 15.64
CA TYR A 164 -9.52 9.77 16.55
C TYR A 164 -9.94 10.49 17.86
N ALA A 165 -9.08 11.32 18.41
CA ALA A 165 -9.42 12.14 19.57
C ALA A 165 -10.63 13.06 19.30
N LYS A 166 -10.80 13.48 18.03
CA LYS A 166 -11.92 14.32 17.61
C LYS A 166 -13.20 13.56 17.34
N TYR A 167 -13.12 12.37 16.70
CA TYR A 167 -14.29 11.67 16.19
C TYR A 167 -14.69 10.43 17.00
N GLY A 168 -13.75 9.80 17.69
CA GLY A 168 -13.98 8.56 18.46
C GLY A 168 -14.38 7.33 17.64
N ASP A 169 -14.28 7.42 16.30
CA ASP A 169 -14.74 6.38 15.37
C ASP A 169 -13.76 6.24 14.21
N TRP A 170 -13.16 5.05 14.06
CA TRP A 170 -12.10 4.83 13.08
C TRP A 170 -12.56 4.94 11.62
N MET A 171 -13.83 4.64 11.30
CA MET A 171 -14.32 4.87 9.94
C MET A 171 -14.53 6.35 9.64
N THR A 172 -14.92 7.14 10.63
CA THR A 172 -14.97 8.61 10.49
C THR A 172 -13.57 9.21 10.37
N VAL A 173 -12.59 8.66 11.10
CA VAL A 173 -11.16 8.99 10.91
C VAL A 173 -10.72 8.69 9.48
N ALA A 174 -11.03 7.49 8.96
CA ALA A 174 -10.71 7.09 7.60
C ALA A 174 -11.35 8.03 6.56
N ALA A 175 -12.64 8.35 6.71
CA ALA A 175 -13.30 9.32 5.84
C ALA A 175 -12.62 10.70 5.90
N SER A 176 -12.15 11.12 7.09
CA SER A 176 -11.44 12.40 7.26
C SER A 176 -10.02 12.39 6.66
N TYR A 177 -9.38 11.22 6.58
CA TYR A 177 -8.10 11.05 5.89
C TYR A 177 -8.23 11.35 4.39
N ASN A 178 -9.28 10.82 3.78
CA ASN A 178 -9.58 11.02 2.36
C ASN A 178 -10.10 12.42 2.03
N ALA A 179 -11.09 12.93 2.80
CA ALA A 179 -11.81 14.17 2.47
C ALA A 179 -11.37 15.39 3.29
N GLY A 180 -10.38 15.23 4.19
CA GLY A 180 -9.94 16.25 5.12
C GLY A 180 -10.84 16.39 6.36
N GLN A 181 -10.22 16.59 7.52
CA GLN A 181 -10.94 16.69 8.80
C GLN A 181 -11.99 17.81 8.81
N GLY A 182 -11.67 19.00 8.24
CA GLY A 182 -12.62 20.13 8.18
C GLY A 182 -13.87 19.81 7.38
N GLY A 183 -13.69 19.12 6.25
CA GLY A 183 -14.79 18.70 5.36
C GLY A 183 -15.74 17.69 6.05
N ILE A 184 -15.20 16.71 6.75
CA ILE A 184 -16.00 15.72 7.47
C ILE A 184 -16.69 16.36 8.68
N THR A 185 -15.97 17.17 9.47
CA THR A 185 -16.58 17.88 10.62
C THR A 185 -17.78 18.72 10.22
N LYS A 186 -17.64 19.49 9.13
CA LYS A 186 -18.75 20.28 8.60
C LYS A 186 -19.95 19.41 8.23
N ARG A 187 -19.74 18.30 7.53
CA ARG A 187 -20.83 17.39 7.12
C ARG A 187 -21.50 16.70 8.29
N LEU A 188 -20.75 16.27 9.30
CA LEU A 188 -21.31 15.70 10.52
C LEU A 188 -22.27 16.70 11.20
N SER A 189 -21.87 17.98 11.27
CA SER A 189 -22.70 19.05 11.82
C SER A 189 -23.92 19.34 10.94
N ASP A 190 -23.72 19.61 9.65
CA ASP A 190 -24.79 20.00 8.72
C ASP A 190 -25.87 18.92 8.59
N GLN A 191 -25.46 17.65 8.55
CA GLN A 191 -26.36 16.51 8.42
C GLN A 191 -26.80 15.92 9.76
N ARG A 192 -26.34 16.49 10.89
CA ARG A 192 -26.67 16.06 12.26
C ARG A 192 -26.40 14.57 12.50
N GLN A 193 -25.30 14.05 11.97
CA GLN A 193 -24.86 12.68 12.13
C GLN A 193 -23.64 12.58 13.04
N LYS A 194 -23.42 11.39 13.61
CA LYS A 194 -22.29 11.10 14.48
C LYS A 194 -21.17 10.32 13.79
N ARG A 195 -21.50 9.58 12.72
CA ARG A 195 -20.58 8.70 11.99
C ARG A 195 -20.56 9.01 10.50
N ALA A 196 -19.40 8.92 9.88
CA ALA A 196 -19.24 9.17 8.45
C ALA A 196 -20.01 8.16 7.58
N THR A 197 -20.26 6.95 8.06
CA THR A 197 -21.06 5.93 7.36
C THR A 197 -22.52 6.34 7.13
N ASP A 198 -23.02 7.27 7.94
CA ASP A 198 -24.40 7.77 7.86
C ASP A 198 -24.50 9.12 7.14
N LEU A 199 -23.37 9.63 6.60
CA LEU A 199 -23.31 10.88 5.84
C LEU A 199 -23.57 10.64 4.34
N PHE A 200 -24.28 11.58 3.73
CA PHE A 200 -24.24 11.75 2.28
C PHE A 200 -22.91 12.40 1.88
N LEU A 201 -22.01 11.58 1.35
CA LEU A 201 -20.64 11.95 1.00
C LEU A 201 -20.42 11.88 -0.53
N PRO A 202 -19.42 12.58 -1.07
CA PRO A 202 -18.95 12.31 -2.42
C PRO A 202 -18.63 10.81 -2.59
N THR A 203 -18.88 10.30 -3.79
CA THR A 203 -18.75 8.87 -4.10
C THR A 203 -17.38 8.31 -3.70
N GLU A 204 -16.29 9.06 -3.93
CA GLU A 204 -14.94 8.66 -3.57
C GLU A 204 -14.81 8.40 -2.07
N THR A 205 -15.18 9.37 -1.23
CA THR A 205 -15.08 9.24 0.24
C THR A 205 -16.04 8.20 0.78
N SER A 206 -17.25 8.09 0.20
CA SER A 206 -18.20 7.05 0.56
C SER A 206 -17.66 5.65 0.31
N ARG A 207 -17.01 5.43 -0.84
CA ARG A 207 -16.36 4.17 -1.20
C ARG A 207 -15.12 3.88 -0.36
N TYR A 208 -14.37 4.91 0.01
CA TYR A 208 -13.09 4.80 0.69
C TYR A 208 -13.18 3.95 1.96
N MET A 209 -14.19 4.18 2.81
CA MET A 209 -14.41 3.42 4.04
C MET A 209 -14.61 1.92 3.78
N PHE A 210 -15.41 1.59 2.77
CA PHE A 210 -15.69 0.18 2.42
C PHE A 210 -14.50 -0.48 1.71
N ARG A 211 -13.71 0.29 0.96
CA ARG A 211 -12.44 -0.19 0.40
C ARG A 211 -11.46 -0.62 1.48
N ILE A 212 -11.40 0.08 2.61
CA ILE A 212 -10.55 -0.31 3.74
C ILE A 212 -11.03 -1.63 4.35
N LEU A 213 -12.33 -1.78 4.61
CA LEU A 213 -12.92 -3.02 5.13
C LEU A 213 -12.71 -4.18 4.16
N THR A 214 -12.90 -3.92 2.87
CA THR A 214 -12.64 -4.91 1.81
C THR A 214 -11.16 -5.28 1.76
N ALA A 215 -10.24 -4.32 1.87
CA ALA A 215 -8.81 -4.61 1.91
C ALA A 215 -8.46 -5.54 3.07
N LYS A 216 -8.98 -5.28 4.28
CA LYS A 216 -8.79 -6.19 5.42
C LYS A 216 -9.28 -7.60 5.07
N TYR A 217 -10.53 -7.73 4.63
CA TYR A 217 -11.11 -9.03 4.29
C TYR A 217 -10.34 -9.74 3.17
N PHE A 218 -9.86 -8.99 2.18
CA PHE A 218 -9.05 -9.49 1.07
C PHE A 218 -7.68 -10.05 1.52
N PHE A 219 -6.97 -9.33 2.39
CA PHE A 219 -5.68 -9.80 2.88
C PHE A 219 -5.80 -10.98 3.85
N GLU A 220 -6.91 -11.10 4.56
CA GLU A 220 -7.18 -12.22 5.47
C GLU A 220 -7.74 -13.46 4.74
N HIS A 221 -8.40 -13.27 3.58
CA HIS A 221 -9.09 -14.32 2.83
C HIS A 221 -8.87 -14.18 1.31
N PRO A 222 -7.62 -14.14 0.81
CA PRO A 222 -7.36 -13.93 -0.62
C PRO A 222 -7.98 -15.01 -1.51
N GLU A 223 -8.07 -16.25 -1.01
CA GLU A 223 -8.68 -17.39 -1.68
C GLU A 223 -10.18 -17.19 -1.95
N ALA A 224 -10.88 -16.45 -1.08
CA ALA A 224 -12.30 -16.13 -1.29
C ALA A 224 -12.52 -15.24 -2.54
N PHE A 225 -11.47 -14.50 -2.95
CA PHE A 225 -11.45 -13.66 -4.16
C PHE A 225 -10.85 -14.38 -5.36
N GLY A 226 -10.47 -15.65 -5.21
CA GLY A 226 -9.82 -16.45 -6.26
C GLY A 226 -8.32 -16.22 -6.41
N PHE A 227 -7.65 -15.61 -5.43
CA PHE A 227 -6.21 -15.43 -5.43
C PHE A 227 -5.52 -16.52 -4.62
N HIS A 228 -4.63 -17.25 -5.29
CA HIS A 228 -3.79 -18.29 -4.71
C HIS A 228 -2.35 -17.95 -5.02
N LEU A 229 -1.55 -17.65 -4.01
CA LEU A 229 -0.13 -17.34 -4.15
C LEU A 229 0.68 -18.32 -3.31
N GLU A 230 1.67 -18.91 -3.93
CA GLU A 230 2.68 -19.70 -3.21
C GLU A 230 3.64 -18.79 -2.46
N GLU A 231 4.31 -19.33 -1.44
CA GLU A 231 5.17 -18.51 -0.56
C GLU A 231 6.35 -17.88 -1.33
N ASP A 232 6.88 -18.55 -2.33
CA ASP A 232 7.98 -18.06 -3.18
C ASP A 232 7.53 -17.00 -4.20
N GLU A 233 6.23 -16.81 -4.40
CA GLU A 233 5.67 -15.73 -5.20
C GLU A 233 5.54 -14.41 -4.44
N ILE A 234 5.64 -14.44 -3.10
CA ILE A 234 5.49 -13.28 -2.22
C ILE A 234 6.84 -12.59 -2.06
N TYR A 235 6.89 -11.26 -2.23
CA TYR A 235 8.13 -10.51 -2.05
C TYR A 235 8.58 -10.51 -0.59
N PRO A 236 9.75 -11.11 -0.27
CA PRO A 236 10.20 -11.22 1.10
C PRO A 236 10.62 -9.86 1.67
N TYR A 237 10.48 -9.72 2.98
CA TYR A 237 11.18 -8.66 3.70
C TYR A 237 12.60 -9.12 4.01
N LEU A 238 13.57 -8.38 3.50
CA LEU A 238 14.98 -8.56 3.83
C LEU A 238 15.38 -7.44 4.79
N PRO A 239 15.78 -7.74 6.03
CA PRO A 239 16.25 -6.71 6.94
C PRO A 239 17.48 -6.00 6.37
N PRO A 240 17.69 -4.73 6.69
CA PRO A 240 18.88 -4.00 6.32
C PRO A 240 20.15 -4.75 6.75
N ARG A 241 21.18 -4.75 5.90
CA ARG A 241 22.51 -5.22 6.29
C ARG A 241 23.09 -4.30 7.37
N GLU A 242 22.89 -3.00 7.18
CA GLU A 242 23.40 -1.95 8.04
C GLU A 242 22.52 -0.70 7.96
N THR A 243 22.55 0.12 9.01
CA THR A 243 21.99 1.48 9.00
C THR A 243 23.08 2.47 9.41
N VAL A 244 23.44 3.36 8.49
CA VAL A 244 24.50 4.35 8.69
C VAL A 244 23.88 5.68 9.11
N SER A 245 24.39 6.25 10.23
CA SER A 245 23.99 7.60 10.67
C SER A 245 24.92 8.64 10.05
N VAL A 246 24.37 9.55 9.26
CA VAL A 246 25.12 10.59 8.55
C VAL A 246 24.65 11.97 9.00
N SER A 247 25.57 12.78 9.52
CA SER A 247 25.31 14.17 9.94
C SER A 247 25.98 15.22 9.04
N GLY A 248 26.92 14.77 8.18
CA GLY A 248 27.61 15.61 7.19
C GLY A 248 26.94 15.58 5.80
N PRO A 249 27.49 16.32 4.84
CA PRO A 249 27.13 16.23 3.44
C PRO A 249 27.63 14.91 2.83
N ILE A 250 26.90 14.41 1.84
CA ILE A 250 27.35 13.34 0.93
C ILE A 250 27.41 13.98 -0.47
N PRO A 251 28.62 14.29 -0.97
CA PRO A 251 28.76 14.96 -2.26
C PRO A 251 28.28 14.11 -3.44
N ASN A 252 28.44 12.79 -3.33
CA ASN A 252 28.05 11.83 -4.36
C ASN A 252 27.54 10.54 -3.72
N LEU A 253 26.27 10.19 -4.00
CA LEU A 253 25.66 8.96 -3.47
C LEU A 253 26.18 7.68 -4.17
N THR A 254 26.81 7.79 -5.35
CA THR A 254 27.46 6.63 -5.99
C THR A 254 28.70 6.23 -5.22
N ASP A 255 29.59 7.20 -4.91
CA ASP A 255 30.79 6.96 -4.11
C ASP A 255 30.43 6.41 -2.72
N PHE A 256 29.40 7.00 -2.08
CA PHE A 256 28.88 6.52 -0.80
C PHE A 256 28.37 5.08 -0.88
N ALA A 257 27.70 4.71 -1.97
CA ALA A 257 27.20 3.34 -2.15
C ALA A 257 28.38 2.35 -2.30
N GLU A 258 29.41 2.71 -3.08
CA GLU A 258 30.60 1.88 -3.28
C GLU A 258 31.41 1.71 -1.99
N GLU A 259 31.61 2.77 -1.22
CA GLU A 259 32.25 2.74 0.11
C GLU A 259 31.55 1.77 1.09
N HIS A 260 30.22 1.66 0.97
CA HIS A 260 29.43 0.74 1.77
C HIS A 260 29.16 -0.60 1.07
N GLY A 261 29.88 -0.94 -0.01
CA GLY A 261 29.81 -2.23 -0.68
C GLY A 261 28.42 -2.56 -1.26
N THR A 262 27.74 -1.55 -1.78
CA THR A 262 26.47 -1.69 -2.51
C THR A 262 26.47 -0.89 -3.80
N THR A 263 25.42 -0.96 -4.61
CA THR A 263 25.29 -0.16 -5.82
C THR A 263 24.42 1.08 -5.58
N TYR A 264 24.59 2.11 -6.40
CA TYR A 264 23.74 3.29 -6.39
C TYR A 264 22.25 2.90 -6.51
N LEU A 265 21.92 1.94 -7.38
CA LEU A 265 20.56 1.44 -7.55
C LEU A 265 20.01 0.89 -6.23
N HIS A 266 20.73 -0.04 -5.60
CA HIS A 266 20.26 -0.68 -4.37
C HIS A 266 20.18 0.31 -3.21
N LEU A 267 21.14 1.26 -3.12
CA LEU A 267 21.08 2.34 -2.13
C LEU A 267 19.81 3.19 -2.30
N LYS A 268 19.50 3.59 -3.55
CA LYS A 268 18.32 4.43 -3.87
C LYS A 268 17.01 3.68 -3.64
N GLU A 269 16.95 2.39 -3.98
CA GLU A 269 15.77 1.55 -3.75
C GLU A 269 15.48 1.35 -2.25
N ALA A 270 16.52 1.26 -1.42
CA ALA A 270 16.38 1.16 0.03
C ALA A 270 16.08 2.52 0.70
N ASN A 271 16.40 3.64 0.03
CA ASN A 271 16.26 4.99 0.56
C ASN A 271 15.53 5.90 -0.43
N LEU A 272 14.28 5.56 -0.76
CA LEU A 272 13.46 6.29 -1.75
C LEU A 272 13.26 7.78 -1.39
N TRP A 273 13.44 8.13 -0.13
CA TRP A 273 13.36 9.49 0.38
C TRP A 273 14.56 10.37 -0.02
N LEU A 274 15.70 9.79 -0.43
CA LEU A 274 16.82 10.50 -1.07
C LEU A 274 16.47 10.78 -2.52
N ARG A 275 16.13 12.02 -2.86
CA ARG A 275 15.58 12.40 -4.17
C ARG A 275 16.61 12.89 -5.18
N SER A 276 17.83 13.17 -4.74
CA SER A 276 18.97 13.62 -5.56
C SER A 276 20.06 12.55 -5.63
N ASP A 277 21.12 12.85 -6.36
CA ASP A 277 22.39 12.09 -6.44
C ASP A 277 23.38 12.47 -5.33
N LYS A 278 23.02 13.45 -4.49
CA LYS A 278 23.81 13.97 -3.37
C LYS A 278 22.90 14.35 -2.20
N LEU A 279 23.50 14.59 -1.05
CA LEU A 279 22.86 15.14 0.15
C LEU A 279 23.73 16.28 0.68
N THR A 280 23.32 17.53 0.47
CA THR A 280 24.11 18.70 0.92
C THR A 280 24.03 18.92 2.42
N ASN A 281 22.95 18.51 3.05
CA ASN A 281 22.68 18.56 4.50
C ASN A 281 23.14 19.88 5.17
N LYS A 282 22.76 21.02 4.60
CA LYS A 282 23.13 22.36 5.14
C LYS A 282 22.64 22.59 6.57
N ALA A 283 21.59 21.91 6.97
CA ALA A 283 21.01 22.05 8.31
C ALA A 283 21.70 21.19 9.39
N GLY A 284 22.70 20.38 9.02
CA GLY A 284 23.41 19.48 9.94
C GLY A 284 22.51 18.42 10.61
N LYS A 285 21.43 18.01 9.96
CA LYS A 285 20.54 16.96 10.45
C LYS A 285 21.24 15.60 10.42
N THR A 286 20.84 14.71 11.32
CA THR A 286 21.27 13.31 11.27
C THR A 286 20.26 12.50 10.50
N TYR A 287 20.71 11.86 9.42
CA TYR A 287 19.91 10.95 8.62
C TYR A 287 20.38 9.51 8.82
N LYS A 288 19.41 8.59 8.89
CA LYS A 288 19.67 7.15 8.91
C LYS A 288 19.55 6.63 7.49
N ILE A 289 20.66 6.21 6.90
CA ILE A 289 20.73 5.67 5.53
C ILE A 289 20.80 4.14 5.64
N ILE A 290 19.89 3.48 4.98
CA ILE A 290 19.80 2.02 4.92
C ILE A 290 20.77 1.48 3.87
N ILE A 291 21.66 0.58 4.28
CA ILE A 291 22.46 -0.24 3.36
C ILE A 291 21.73 -1.59 3.24
N PRO A 292 21.19 -1.92 2.07
CA PRO A 292 20.33 -3.09 1.93
C PRO A 292 21.10 -4.40 1.92
N THR A 293 20.41 -5.47 2.29
CA THR A 293 20.78 -6.84 1.94
C THR A 293 20.44 -7.05 0.47
N THR A 294 21.41 -7.49 -0.33
CA THR A 294 21.27 -7.64 -1.80
C THR A 294 21.29 -9.08 -2.29
N LYS A 295 21.40 -10.04 -1.36
CA LYS A 295 21.35 -11.49 -1.65
C LYS A 295 20.28 -12.13 -0.79
N PHE A 296 19.59 -13.09 -1.37
CA PHE A 296 18.64 -13.99 -0.68
C PHE A 296 19.39 -15.07 0.08
#